data_4b523eee358da6c57eb56488a64cfec9
#
_entry.id   4b523eee358da6c57eb56488a64cfec9
#
_cell.length_a   1.000
_cell.length_b   1.000
_cell.length_c   1.000
_cell.angle_alpha   90.00
_cell.angle_beta   90.00
_cell.angle_gamma   90.00
#
_symmetry.space_group_name_H-M   'P 1'
#
loop_
_entity.id
_entity.type
_entity.pdbx_description
1 polymer ?
#
loop_
_entity_poly.entity_id
_entity_poly.type
_entity_poly.pdbx_seq_one_letter_code
_entity_poly.pdbx_strand_id
1 'polypeptide(L)' 'MREYEVVHEIQNLCPNNQMRDIFFDEIECESPENWLRQRLAGKDFELTVEPGLNGAVTIYALINGMKEKFVFTPI' A
#
# COMPACT_ATOMS: atom_id res chain seq x y z
N MET A 1 -11.95 -11.71 -10.14
CA MET A 1 -11.30 -10.84 -9.15
C MET A 1 -10.89 -11.63 -7.93
N ARG A 2 -9.80 -11.22 -7.31
CA ARG A 2 -9.32 -11.83 -6.08
C ARG A 2 -9.61 -10.92 -4.90
N GLU A 3 -9.83 -11.54 -3.74
CA GLU A 3 -9.92 -10.81 -2.49
C GLU A 3 -8.54 -10.73 -1.83
N TYR A 4 -8.22 -9.55 -1.31
CA TYR A 4 -6.97 -9.30 -0.63
C TYR A 4 -7.23 -8.64 0.71
N GLU A 5 -6.43 -9.03 1.70
CA GLU A 5 -6.27 -8.26 2.92
C GLU A 5 -5.19 -7.22 2.67
N VAL A 6 -5.49 -5.95 2.93
CA VAL A 6 -4.55 -4.86 2.74
C VAL A 6 -4.12 -4.32 4.08
N VAL A 7 -2.82 -4.30 4.31
CA VAL A 7 -2.24 -3.61 5.46
C VAL A 7 -1.56 -2.35 4.94
N HIS A 8 -2.06 -1.21 5.36
CA HIS A 8 -1.56 0.09 4.94
C HIS A 8 -0.81 0.75 6.10
N GLU A 9 0.49 0.93 5.94
CA GLU A 9 1.32 1.61 6.92
C GLU A 9 1.70 2.99 6.41
N ILE A 10 1.46 4.01 7.22
CA ILE A 10 1.91 5.37 6.95
C ILE A 10 3.06 5.67 7.89
N GLN A 11 4.20 5.99 7.31
CA GLN A 11 5.39 6.32 8.08
C GLN A 11 5.30 7.78 8.52
N ASN A 12 5.25 7.98 9.84
CA ASN A 12 5.20 9.32 10.40
C ASN A 12 6.60 9.89 10.48
N LEU A 13 6.79 11.09 9.89
CA LEU A 13 8.09 11.75 9.82
C LEU A 13 8.40 12.64 11.03
N CYS A 14 7.58 12.65 12.08
CA CYS A 14 7.86 13.40 13.29
C CYS A 14 9.11 12.85 13.99
N PRO A 15 10.16 13.66 14.21
CA PRO A 15 11.43 13.14 14.72
C PRO A 15 11.37 12.54 16.13
N ASN A 16 10.35 12.87 16.91
CA ASN A 16 10.20 12.35 18.28
C ASN A 16 9.09 11.32 18.39
N ASN A 17 8.49 10.92 17.28
CA ASN A 17 7.36 10.02 17.30
C ASN A 17 7.61 8.87 16.33
N GLN A 18 7.84 7.68 16.88
CA GLN A 18 8.05 6.48 16.08
C GLN A 18 6.73 5.74 15.82
N MET A 19 5.61 6.40 16.03
CA MET A 19 4.32 5.79 15.77
C MET A 19 4.09 5.67 14.26
N ARG A 20 3.75 4.45 13.85
CA ARG A 20 3.27 4.16 12.51
C ARG A 20 1.77 4.04 12.57
N ASP A 21 1.09 4.73 11.68
CA ASP A 21 -0.34 4.51 11.52
C ASP A 21 -0.52 3.28 10.64
N ILE A 22 -1.23 2.28 11.17
CA ILE A 22 -1.49 1.04 10.48
C ILE A 22 -3.00 0.89 10.29
N PHE A 23 -3.41 0.67 9.06
CA PHE A 23 -4.81 0.46 8.70
C PHE A 23 -4.97 -0.90 8.06
N PHE A 24 -6.06 -1.58 8.40
CA PHE A 24 -6.40 -2.88 7.82
C PHE A 24 -7.67 -2.75 7.00
N ASP A 25 -7.70 -3.36 5.83
CA ASP A 25 -8.87 -3.36 4.97
C ASP A 25 -8.93 -4.66 4.17
N GLU A 26 -10.11 -4.98 3.67
CA GLU A 26 -10.29 -6.08 2.74
C GLU A 26 -10.85 -5.51 1.44
N ILE A 27 -10.22 -5.88 0.33
CA ILE A 27 -10.61 -5.39 -0.98
C ILE A 27 -10.73 -6.53 -1.97
N GLU A 28 -11.43 -6.26 -3.05
CA GLU A 28 -11.53 -7.14 -4.19
C GLU A 28 -11.00 -6.41 -5.42
N CYS A 29 -10.00 -7.00 -6.09
CA CYS A 29 -9.42 -6.37 -7.27
C CYS A 29 -8.72 -7.42 -8.14
N GLU A 30 -8.49 -7.07 -9.40
CA GLU A 30 -7.73 -7.92 -10.32
C GLU A 30 -6.23 -7.75 -10.13
N SER A 31 -5.78 -6.50 -9.92
CA SER A 31 -4.39 -6.17 -9.76
C SER A 31 -4.22 -5.16 -8.63
N PRO A 32 -3.46 -5.51 -7.56
CA PRO A 32 -3.19 -4.57 -6.47
C PRO A 32 -2.56 -3.26 -6.96
N GLU A 33 -1.63 -3.34 -7.90
CA GLU A 33 -0.98 -2.14 -8.43
C GLU A 33 -1.99 -1.22 -9.11
N ASN A 34 -2.83 -1.75 -9.98
CA ASN A 34 -3.83 -0.94 -10.68
C ASN A 34 -4.86 -0.38 -9.71
N TRP A 35 -5.27 -1.17 -8.73
CA TRP A 35 -6.20 -0.72 -7.71
C TRP A 35 -5.64 0.50 -6.96
N LEU A 36 -4.36 0.43 -6.59
CA LEU A 36 -3.70 1.50 -5.87
C LEU A 36 -3.51 2.74 -6.75
N ARG A 37 -3.13 2.56 -8.01
CA ARG A 37 -2.99 3.67 -8.95
C ARG A 37 -4.29 4.44 -9.13
N GLN A 38 -5.41 3.75 -9.17
CA GLN A 38 -6.71 4.39 -9.28
C GLN A 38 -7.04 5.21 -8.03
N ARG A 39 -6.69 4.72 -6.85
CA ARG A 39 -6.92 5.46 -5.61
C ARG A 39 -6.03 6.70 -5.48
N LEU A 40 -4.86 6.66 -6.09
CA LEU A 40 -3.90 7.76 -6.04
C LEU A 40 -4.02 8.71 -7.23
N ALA A 41 -4.99 8.51 -8.09
CA ALA A 41 -5.20 9.37 -9.24
C ALA A 41 -5.37 10.83 -8.81
N GLY A 42 -4.67 11.74 -9.47
CA GLY A 42 -4.64 13.16 -9.12
C GLY A 42 -3.59 13.56 -8.10
N LYS A 43 -2.85 12.61 -7.56
CA LYS A 43 -1.74 12.87 -6.64
C LYS A 43 -0.41 12.58 -7.32
N ASP A 44 0.64 13.26 -6.86
CA ASP A 44 2.01 12.89 -7.26
C ASP A 44 2.43 11.66 -6.49
N PHE A 45 2.71 10.58 -7.20
CA PHE A 45 3.12 9.35 -6.55
C PHE A 45 4.10 8.55 -7.39
N GLU A 46 4.93 7.76 -6.70
CA GLU A 46 5.78 6.75 -7.29
C GLU A 46 5.53 5.44 -6.57
N LEU A 47 5.46 4.35 -7.32
CA LEU A 47 5.22 3.02 -6.76
C LEU A 47 6.39 2.10 -7.07
N THR A 48 6.78 1.33 -6.06
CA THR A 48 7.71 0.22 -6.21
C THR A 48 7.01 -1.04 -5.78
N VAL A 49 6.89 -2.00 -6.69
CA VAL A 49 6.16 -3.25 -6.44
C VAL A 49 7.15 -4.37 -6.17
N GLU A 50 6.97 -5.04 -5.04
CA GLU A 50 7.75 -6.24 -4.69
C GLU A 50 6.81 -7.43 -4.59
N PRO A 51 6.95 -8.45 -5.46
CA PRO A 51 6.19 -9.68 -5.31
C PRO A 51 6.68 -10.47 -4.10
N GLY A 52 5.74 -11.01 -3.33
CA GLY A 52 6.03 -11.85 -2.19
C GLY A 52 5.66 -13.30 -2.45
N LEU A 53 5.64 -14.09 -1.39
CA LEU A 53 5.29 -15.51 -1.46
C LEU A 53 3.76 -15.68 -1.54
N ASN A 54 3.33 -16.74 -2.22
CA ASN A 54 1.92 -17.14 -2.27
C ASN A 54 0.98 -16.08 -2.86
N GLY A 55 1.46 -15.29 -3.80
CA GLY A 55 0.66 -14.26 -4.45
C GLY A 55 0.54 -12.96 -3.65
N ALA A 56 1.21 -12.84 -2.52
CA ALA A 56 1.27 -11.59 -1.79
C ALA A 56 2.08 -10.55 -2.56
N VAL A 57 1.69 -9.29 -2.43
CA VAL A 57 2.36 -8.18 -3.10
C VAL A 57 2.56 -7.06 -2.09
N THR A 58 3.78 -6.54 -2.03
CA THR A 58 4.09 -5.35 -1.24
C THR A 58 4.36 -4.19 -2.18
N ILE A 59 3.67 -3.09 -1.96
CA ILE A 59 3.86 -1.88 -2.75
C ILE A 59 4.33 -0.76 -1.84
N TYR A 60 5.49 -0.21 -2.15
CA TYR A 60 5.99 0.98 -1.49
C TYR A 60 5.58 2.19 -2.32
N ALA A 61 4.88 3.11 -1.70
CA ALA A 61 4.38 4.30 -2.37
C ALA A 61 5.04 5.55 -1.80
N LEU A 62 5.50 6.41 -2.68
CA LEU A 62 5.93 7.76 -2.32
C LEU A 62 4.84 8.70 -2.82
N ILE A 63 4.04 9.25 -1.91
CA ILE A 63 2.87 10.05 -2.24
C ILE A 63 3.08 11.46 -1.69
N ASN A 64 3.17 12.43 -2.58
CA ASN A 64 3.42 13.84 -2.20
C ASN A 64 4.62 13.97 -1.24
N GLY A 65 5.67 13.17 -1.45
CA GLY A 65 6.86 13.18 -0.62
C GLY A 65 6.77 12.35 0.66
N MET A 66 5.63 11.71 0.92
CA MET A 66 5.45 10.85 2.10
C MET A 66 5.54 9.38 1.72
N LYS A 67 6.26 8.61 2.52
CA LYS A 67 6.42 7.17 2.31
C LYS A 67 5.28 6.41 2.94
N GLU A 68 4.64 5.55 2.15
CA GLU A 68 3.59 4.65 2.62
C GLU A 68 3.86 3.26 2.10
N LYS A 69 3.42 2.25 2.84
CA LYS A 69 3.61 0.86 2.47
C LYS A 69 2.27 0.14 2.45
N PHE A 70 2.03 -0.61 1.40
CA PHE A 70 0.81 -1.39 1.25
C PHE A 70 1.19 -2.85 1.07
N VAL A 71 0.68 -3.71 1.94
CA VAL A 71 0.88 -5.16 1.82
C VAL A 71 -0.45 -5.80 1.44
N PHE A 72 -0.48 -6.46 0.29
CA PHE A 72 -1.67 -7.14 -0.21
C PHE A 72 -1.46 -8.65 -0.06
N THR A 73 -2.29 -9.27 0.75
CA THR A 73 -2.24 -10.71 1.00
C THR A 73 -3.52 -11.35 0.47
N PRO A 74 -3.43 -12.32 -0.47
CA PRO A 74 -4.63 -13.01 -0.95
C PRO A 74 -5.33 -13.75 0.18
N ILE A 75 -6.64 -13.65 0.18
CA ILE A 75 -7.47 -14.35 1.15
C ILE A 75 -8.00 -15.65 0.54
#